data_d085197d22876a65f5b79dabca679d0d
#
_entry.id   d085197d22876a65f5b79dabca679d0d
#
_cell.length_a   1.000
_cell.length_b   1.000
_cell.length_c   1.000
_cell.angle_alpha   90.00
_cell.angle_beta   90.00
_cell.angle_gamma   90.00
#
_symmetry.space_group_name_H-M   'P 1'
#
loop_
_entity.id
_entity.type
_entity.pdbx_description
1 polymer ?
#
loop_
_entity_poly.entity_id
_entity_poly.type
_entity_poly.pdbx_seq_one_letter_code
_entity_poly.pdbx_strand_id
1 'polypeptide(L)'
;MTKDRRDYYERVYEVASILNSERRPRALLRSIVESVAKATEARACSLMLLTAERDVLLHTVAYGLSDWYLRKGPVTVGKLISDVLEGKPMAVLDAPTDERVLYREQAKKEGIASMLSVPMRLRGEVIGVLRVYTARPYRFTRDDIRFVETIANLGAVALENLRAYDIIQKDYETFRREMIQWRAELDDEWMTGDLVKPPEEEGIKIPPGG
;
A
#
# COMPACT_ATOMS: atom_id res chain seq x y z
N MET A 1 -0.98 10.54 -31.61
CA MET A 1 -2.39 10.16 -31.40
C MET A 1 -2.81 10.75 -30.08
N THR A 2 -3.73 11.72 -30.09
CA THR A 2 -4.35 12.26 -28.88
C THR A 2 -5.24 11.19 -28.30
N LYS A 3 -4.82 10.56 -27.20
CA LYS A 3 -5.66 9.66 -26.42
C LYS A 3 -6.92 10.43 -26.01
N ASP A 4 -8.09 9.88 -26.35
CA ASP A 4 -9.36 10.53 -26.04
C ASP A 4 -9.51 10.62 -24.51
N ARG A 5 -9.83 11.81 -23.99
CA ARG A 5 -10.09 12.04 -22.56
C ARG A 5 -11.09 11.05 -21.95
N ARG A 6 -12.04 10.57 -22.74
CA ARG A 6 -13.02 9.58 -22.31
C ARG A 6 -12.36 8.26 -21.87
N ASP A 7 -11.31 7.85 -22.56
CA ASP A 7 -10.58 6.61 -22.25
C ASP A 7 -9.96 6.65 -20.85
N TYR A 8 -9.45 7.82 -20.41
CA TYR A 8 -8.91 7.97 -19.05
C TYR A 8 -9.99 7.93 -17.97
N TYR A 9 -11.17 8.49 -18.19
CA TYR A 9 -12.27 8.42 -17.22
C TYR A 9 -12.78 6.99 -17.04
N GLU A 10 -12.96 6.24 -18.13
CA GLU A 10 -13.35 4.83 -18.06
C GLU A 10 -12.31 4.00 -17.29
N ARG A 11 -11.04 4.24 -17.51
CA ARG A 11 -9.95 3.55 -16.81
C ARG A 11 -9.83 3.94 -15.34
N VAL A 12 -10.09 5.19 -14.98
CA VAL A 12 -10.20 5.59 -13.57
C VAL A 12 -11.35 4.85 -12.88
N TYR A 13 -12.49 4.71 -13.57
CA TYR A 13 -13.62 3.96 -13.06
C TYR A 13 -13.30 2.46 -12.86
N GLU A 14 -12.63 1.84 -13.82
CA GLU A 14 -12.16 0.45 -13.71
C GLU A 14 -11.25 0.25 -12.49
N VAL A 15 -10.27 1.14 -12.31
CA VAL A 15 -9.37 1.09 -11.16
C VAL A 15 -10.14 1.30 -9.85
N ALA A 16 -11.06 2.27 -9.79
CA ALA A 16 -11.89 2.51 -8.61
C ALA A 16 -12.76 1.28 -8.25
N SER A 17 -13.26 0.56 -9.26
CA SER A 17 -14.02 -0.68 -9.06
C SER A 17 -13.15 -1.80 -8.47
N ILE A 18 -11.90 -1.93 -8.94
CA ILE A 18 -10.92 -2.88 -8.40
C ILE A 18 -10.59 -2.53 -6.93
N LEU A 19 -10.43 -1.23 -6.63
CA LEU A 19 -10.15 -0.75 -5.27
C LEU A 19 -11.24 -1.15 -4.27
N ASN A 20 -12.48 -1.24 -4.72
CA ASN A 20 -13.61 -1.63 -3.87
C ASN A 20 -13.78 -3.15 -3.70
N SER A 21 -13.27 -3.96 -4.63
CA SER A 21 -13.51 -5.40 -4.65
C SER A 21 -12.39 -6.24 -4.02
N GLU A 22 -11.14 -5.78 -4.08
CA GLU A 22 -9.98 -6.54 -3.60
C GLU A 22 -9.68 -6.19 -2.13
N ARG A 23 -9.64 -7.21 -1.28
CA ARG A 23 -9.39 -7.08 0.17
C ARG A 23 -7.94 -7.37 0.56
N ARG A 24 -7.13 -7.90 -0.35
CA ARG A 24 -5.72 -8.22 -0.07
C ARG A 24 -4.83 -7.07 -0.53
N PRO A 25 -4.07 -6.42 0.38
CA PRO A 25 -3.29 -5.23 0.05
C PRO A 25 -2.36 -5.41 -1.15
N ARG A 26 -1.65 -6.54 -1.19
CA ARG A 26 -0.67 -6.80 -2.24
C ARG A 26 -1.31 -7.06 -3.61
N ALA A 27 -2.43 -7.76 -3.63
CA ALA A 27 -3.18 -8.01 -4.86
C ALA A 27 -3.75 -6.70 -5.42
N LEU A 28 -4.32 -5.85 -4.56
CA LEU A 28 -4.80 -4.53 -4.92
C LEU A 28 -3.71 -3.67 -5.56
N LEU A 29 -2.55 -3.55 -4.89
CA LEU A 29 -1.43 -2.75 -5.42
C LEU A 29 -0.94 -3.29 -6.76
N ARG A 30 -0.94 -4.62 -6.96
CA ARG A 30 -0.58 -5.26 -8.22
C ARG A 30 -1.57 -4.90 -9.33
N SER A 31 -2.86 -4.94 -9.05
CA SER A 31 -3.91 -4.56 -10.00
C SER A 31 -3.79 -3.09 -10.41
N ILE A 32 -3.42 -2.20 -9.49
CA ILE A 32 -3.17 -0.78 -9.77
C ILE A 32 -2.03 -0.61 -10.78
N VAL A 33 -0.85 -1.21 -10.52
CA VAL A 33 0.31 -1.02 -11.42
C VAL A 33 0.06 -1.64 -12.80
N GLU A 34 -0.66 -2.76 -12.86
CA GLU A 34 -1.05 -3.40 -14.12
C GLU A 34 -2.03 -2.52 -14.92
N SER A 35 -3.07 -2.00 -14.27
CA SER A 35 -4.06 -1.13 -14.90
C SER A 35 -3.42 0.17 -15.42
N VAL A 36 -2.52 0.79 -14.64
CA VAL A 36 -1.79 1.98 -15.09
C VAL A 36 -0.92 1.67 -16.31
N ALA A 37 -0.15 0.57 -16.30
CA ALA A 37 0.68 0.19 -17.42
C ALA A 37 -0.15 -0.01 -18.71
N LYS A 38 -1.28 -0.72 -18.60
CA LYS A 38 -2.20 -0.95 -19.72
C LYS A 38 -2.84 0.36 -20.21
N ALA A 39 -3.32 1.19 -19.29
CA ALA A 39 -3.97 2.45 -19.61
C ALA A 39 -3.05 3.46 -20.30
N THR A 40 -1.78 3.49 -19.93
CA THR A 40 -0.77 4.38 -20.52
C THR A 40 -0.03 3.74 -21.70
N GLU A 41 -0.37 2.50 -22.10
CA GLU A 41 0.36 1.71 -23.09
C GLU A 41 1.85 1.62 -22.77
N ALA A 42 2.17 1.68 -21.49
CA ALA A 42 3.53 1.60 -21.02
C ALA A 42 4.04 0.16 -20.98
N ARG A 43 5.34 0.00 -21.11
CA ARG A 43 6.00 -1.30 -20.95
C ARG A 43 5.83 -1.87 -19.55
N ALA A 44 5.93 -1.01 -18.55
CA ALA A 44 5.92 -1.40 -17.15
C ALA A 44 5.44 -0.29 -16.23
N CYS A 45 5.03 -0.69 -15.04
CA CYS A 45 4.72 0.22 -13.94
C CYS A 45 5.21 -0.38 -12.62
N SER A 46 5.67 0.44 -11.69
CA SER A 46 6.00 0.02 -10.33
C SER A 46 5.49 1.00 -9.29
N LEU A 47 5.14 0.45 -8.13
CA LEU A 47 4.82 1.20 -6.94
C LEU A 47 5.93 0.95 -5.91
N MET A 48 6.47 2.03 -5.39
CA MET A 48 7.50 2.04 -4.37
C MET A 48 6.99 2.78 -3.15
N LEU A 49 7.17 2.23 -1.96
CA LEU A 49 6.83 2.88 -0.70
C LEU A 49 8.08 3.44 -0.04
N LEU A 50 7.91 4.60 0.57
CA LEU A 50 8.95 5.26 1.34
C LEU A 50 9.17 4.54 2.67
N THR A 51 10.43 4.38 3.08
CA THR A 51 10.78 3.87 4.42
C THR A 51 10.33 4.84 5.50
N ALA A 52 10.30 4.38 6.75
CA ALA A 52 9.94 5.22 7.90
C ALA A 52 10.93 6.41 8.06
N GLU A 53 12.19 6.19 7.77
CA GLU A 53 13.27 7.19 7.79
C GLU A 53 13.19 8.18 6.62
N ARG A 54 12.32 7.93 5.63
CA ARG A 54 12.04 8.76 4.46
C ARG A 54 13.24 9.00 3.52
N ASP A 55 14.20 8.11 3.52
CA ASP A 55 15.45 8.19 2.75
C ASP A 55 15.54 7.20 1.59
N VAL A 56 14.70 6.15 1.61
CA VAL A 56 14.71 5.07 0.63
C VAL A 56 13.32 4.72 0.15
N LEU A 57 13.20 4.48 -1.16
CA LEU A 57 12.02 3.91 -1.80
C LEU A 57 12.26 2.42 -2.10
N LEU A 58 11.40 1.57 -1.55
CA LEU A 58 11.43 0.13 -1.77
C LEU A 58 10.35 -0.29 -2.78
N HIS A 59 10.74 -1.09 -3.79
CA HIS A 59 9.79 -1.69 -4.70
C HIS A 59 8.82 -2.61 -3.93
N THR A 60 7.56 -2.24 -3.90
CA THR A 60 6.51 -3.00 -3.22
C THR A 60 5.79 -3.95 -4.16
N VAL A 61 5.42 -3.44 -5.34
CA VAL A 61 4.85 -4.20 -6.44
C VAL A 61 5.29 -3.63 -7.78
N ALA A 62 5.34 -4.48 -8.81
CA ALA A 62 5.64 -4.07 -10.18
C ALA A 62 4.89 -4.94 -11.18
N TYR A 63 4.69 -4.40 -12.37
CA TYR A 63 4.19 -5.06 -13.57
C TYR A 63 5.13 -4.77 -14.73
N GLY A 64 5.50 -5.78 -15.52
CA GLY A 64 6.29 -5.64 -16.74
C GLY A 64 7.79 -5.39 -16.54
N LEU A 65 8.29 -5.33 -15.30
CA LEU A 65 9.72 -5.27 -14.98
C LEU A 65 10.27 -6.67 -14.70
N SER A 66 11.52 -6.92 -15.10
CA SER A 66 12.22 -8.17 -14.79
C SER A 66 12.61 -8.24 -13.30
N ASP A 67 12.71 -9.46 -12.76
CA ASP A 67 13.24 -9.69 -11.41
C ASP A 67 14.67 -9.17 -11.27
N TRP A 68 15.45 -9.22 -12.32
CA TRP A 68 16.79 -8.67 -12.34
C TRP A 68 16.79 -7.17 -12.11
N TYR A 69 15.91 -6.43 -12.81
CA TYR A 69 15.79 -4.99 -12.63
C TYR A 69 15.25 -4.61 -11.23
N LEU A 70 14.34 -5.40 -10.69
CA LEU A 70 13.80 -5.18 -9.33
C LEU A 70 14.87 -5.37 -8.24
N ARG A 71 15.85 -6.26 -8.49
CA ARG A 71 16.96 -6.53 -7.54
C ARG A 71 18.15 -5.58 -7.67
N LYS A 72 18.08 -4.53 -8.50
CA LYS A 72 19.18 -3.56 -8.70
C LYS A 72 19.58 -2.79 -7.45
N GLY A 73 18.77 -2.84 -6.41
CA GLY A 73 18.96 -2.13 -5.15
C GLY A 73 17.85 -1.12 -4.85
N PRO A 74 17.87 -0.57 -3.64
CA PRO A 74 16.91 0.44 -3.21
C PRO A 74 17.10 1.75 -3.99
N VAL A 75 16.02 2.50 -4.17
CA VAL A 75 16.07 3.82 -4.81
C VAL A 75 16.24 4.87 -3.70
N THR A 76 17.47 5.29 -3.48
CA THR A 76 17.79 6.34 -2.53
C THR A 76 17.29 7.71 -3.01
N VAL A 77 17.05 8.61 -2.06
CA VAL A 77 16.60 9.97 -2.35
C VAL A 77 17.75 10.76 -3.02
N GLY A 78 17.73 10.77 -4.35
CA GLY A 78 18.59 11.62 -5.19
C GLY A 78 17.75 12.76 -5.78
N LYS A 79 18.37 13.60 -6.62
CA LYS A 79 17.76 14.82 -7.17
C LYS A 79 16.35 14.61 -7.78
N LEU A 80 16.16 13.57 -8.60
CA LEU A 80 14.86 13.26 -9.21
C LEU A 80 13.81 12.85 -8.16
N ILE A 81 14.22 12.06 -7.19
CA ILE A 81 13.30 11.57 -6.14
C ILE A 81 12.97 12.69 -5.14
N SER A 82 13.93 13.58 -4.83
CA SER A 82 13.69 14.74 -3.98
C SER A 82 12.52 15.58 -4.50
N ASP A 83 12.51 15.93 -5.79
CA ASP A 83 11.41 16.67 -6.39
C ASP A 83 10.07 15.93 -6.29
N VAL A 84 10.08 14.60 -6.47
CA VAL A 84 8.86 13.79 -6.34
C VAL A 84 8.39 13.75 -4.88
N LEU A 85 9.29 13.68 -3.91
CA LEU A 85 8.94 13.72 -2.49
C LEU A 85 8.44 15.09 -2.03
N GLU A 86 8.86 16.18 -2.72
CA GLU A 86 8.26 17.50 -2.57
C GLU A 86 6.86 17.60 -3.19
N GLY A 87 6.42 16.52 -3.85
CA GLY A 87 5.11 16.44 -4.45
C GLY A 87 5.04 16.87 -5.92
N LYS A 88 6.16 16.96 -6.63
CA LYS A 88 6.21 17.34 -8.05
C LYS A 88 6.34 16.09 -8.91
N PRO A 89 5.45 15.84 -9.90
CA PRO A 89 5.67 14.76 -10.86
C PRO A 89 6.91 15.04 -11.71
N MET A 90 7.70 14.01 -11.96
CA MET A 90 8.95 14.12 -12.72
C MET A 90 8.94 13.17 -13.91
N ALA A 91 9.08 13.73 -15.11
CA ALA A 91 9.22 13.00 -16.35
C ALA A 91 10.67 13.03 -16.87
N VAL A 92 11.14 11.90 -17.35
CA VAL A 92 12.44 11.70 -17.98
C VAL A 92 12.20 11.16 -19.39
N LEU A 93 12.70 11.85 -20.40
CA LEU A 93 12.52 11.47 -21.82
C LEU A 93 13.51 10.38 -22.24
N ASP A 94 14.74 10.43 -21.75
CA ASP A 94 15.82 9.46 -22.04
C ASP A 94 16.44 8.96 -20.73
N ALA A 95 15.90 7.87 -20.21
CA ALA A 95 16.33 7.32 -18.92
C ALA A 95 17.78 6.78 -18.92
N PRO A 96 18.31 6.20 -19.99
CA PRO A 96 19.71 5.79 -20.09
C PRO A 96 20.73 6.91 -19.97
N THR A 97 20.39 8.14 -20.39
CA THR A 97 21.36 9.26 -20.44
C THR A 97 21.09 10.35 -19.41
N ASP A 98 19.88 10.46 -18.86
CA ASP A 98 19.53 11.49 -17.91
C ASP A 98 20.27 11.30 -16.57
N GLU A 99 21.09 12.27 -16.18
CA GLU A 99 21.90 12.21 -14.95
C GLU A 99 21.09 12.13 -13.66
N ARG A 100 19.82 12.47 -13.69
CA ARG A 100 18.92 12.37 -12.55
C ARG A 100 18.50 10.93 -12.26
N VAL A 101 18.69 10.00 -13.22
CA VAL A 101 18.36 8.59 -13.08
C VAL A 101 19.51 7.84 -12.41
N LEU A 102 19.27 7.29 -11.22
CA LEU A 102 20.30 6.60 -10.43
C LEU A 102 20.83 5.33 -11.11
N TYR A 103 19.97 4.54 -11.75
CA TYR A 103 20.30 3.24 -12.35
C TYR A 103 20.19 3.26 -13.89
N ARG A 104 20.98 4.15 -14.55
CA ARG A 104 20.94 4.35 -16.01
C ARG A 104 21.28 3.12 -16.80
N GLU A 105 22.38 2.44 -16.43
CA GLU A 105 22.81 1.22 -17.12
C GLU A 105 21.80 0.08 -16.96
N GLN A 106 21.18 -0.02 -15.77
CA GLN A 106 20.14 -1.00 -15.55
C GLN A 106 18.87 -0.65 -16.34
N ALA A 107 18.50 0.62 -16.44
CA ALA A 107 17.39 1.07 -17.26
C ALA A 107 17.62 0.73 -18.75
N LYS A 108 18.84 0.97 -19.25
CA LYS A 108 19.24 0.61 -20.62
C LYS A 108 19.13 -0.89 -20.88
N LYS A 109 19.66 -1.73 -19.98
CA LYS A 109 19.59 -3.20 -20.08
C LYS A 109 18.15 -3.71 -19.99
N GLU A 110 17.32 -3.08 -19.18
CA GLU A 110 15.89 -3.41 -19.05
C GLU A 110 15.07 -2.97 -20.28
N GLY A 111 15.66 -2.15 -21.17
CA GLY A 111 14.98 -1.60 -22.35
C GLY A 111 13.97 -0.50 -21.97
N ILE A 112 14.29 0.27 -20.95
CA ILE A 112 13.52 1.45 -20.53
C ILE A 112 14.08 2.67 -21.25
N ALA A 113 13.21 3.34 -22.04
CA ALA A 113 13.57 4.58 -22.74
C ALA A 113 13.14 5.83 -21.94
N SER A 114 11.90 5.91 -21.51
CA SER A 114 11.42 7.06 -20.71
C SER A 114 10.74 6.61 -19.43
N MET A 115 10.66 7.49 -18.46
CA MET A 115 9.94 7.22 -17.22
C MET A 115 9.22 8.45 -16.69
N LEU A 116 8.06 8.20 -16.07
CA LEU A 116 7.29 9.19 -15.32
C LEU A 116 7.20 8.72 -13.87
N SER A 117 7.63 9.55 -12.94
CA SER A 117 7.49 9.33 -11.50
C SER A 117 6.47 10.32 -10.93
N VAL A 118 5.44 9.82 -10.26
CA VAL A 118 4.44 10.66 -9.60
C VAL A 118 4.36 10.33 -8.11
N PRO A 119 4.16 11.34 -7.25
CA PRO A 119 4.01 11.12 -5.82
C PRO A 119 2.68 10.42 -5.50
N MET A 120 2.71 9.49 -4.57
CA MET A 120 1.53 8.94 -3.92
C MET A 120 1.28 9.73 -2.64
N ARG A 121 0.21 10.53 -2.62
CA ARG A 121 -0.11 11.39 -1.48
C ARG A 121 -1.25 10.85 -0.64
N LEU A 122 -1.04 10.91 0.67
CA LEU A 122 -2.02 10.59 1.67
C LEU A 122 -2.07 11.74 2.68
N ARG A 123 -3.24 12.38 2.85
CA ARG A 123 -3.43 13.50 3.78
C ARG A 123 -2.39 14.64 3.62
N GLY A 124 -1.95 14.87 2.40
CA GLY A 124 -0.95 15.91 2.07
C GLY A 124 0.51 15.43 2.12
N GLU A 125 0.79 14.27 2.70
CA GLU A 125 2.14 13.70 2.74
C GLU A 125 2.39 12.71 1.60
N VAL A 126 3.63 12.69 1.10
CA VAL A 126 4.06 11.69 0.12
C VAL A 126 4.49 10.43 0.86
N ILE A 127 3.79 9.32 0.61
CA ILE A 127 4.05 8.01 1.23
C ILE A 127 4.79 7.04 0.30
N GLY A 128 4.92 7.41 -0.99
CA GLY A 128 5.53 6.57 -2.00
C GLY A 128 5.52 7.21 -3.37
N VAL A 129 5.94 6.44 -4.37
CA VAL A 129 6.05 6.86 -5.77
C VAL A 129 5.45 5.79 -6.68
N LEU A 130 4.57 6.20 -7.57
CA LEU A 130 4.13 5.40 -8.71
C LEU A 130 4.97 5.79 -9.91
N ARG A 131 5.62 4.81 -10.56
CA ARG A 131 6.49 5.05 -11.70
C ARG A 131 6.08 4.23 -12.92
N VAL A 132 5.91 4.92 -14.04
CA VAL A 132 5.59 4.36 -15.34
C VAL A 132 6.84 4.34 -16.20
N TYR A 133 7.04 3.26 -16.99
CA TYR A 133 8.22 3.04 -17.85
C TYR A 133 7.79 2.73 -19.27
N THR A 134 8.42 3.37 -20.26
CA THR A 134 8.17 3.13 -21.67
C THR A 134 9.38 2.48 -22.34
N ALA A 135 9.12 1.64 -23.35
CA ALA A 135 10.18 1.00 -24.16
C ALA A 135 10.69 1.88 -25.30
N ARG A 136 9.98 2.95 -25.61
CA ARG A 136 10.32 3.95 -26.62
C ARG A 136 10.34 5.33 -26.02
N PRO A 137 11.15 6.26 -26.55
CA PRO A 137 11.12 7.65 -26.10
C PRO A 137 9.69 8.22 -26.17
N TYR A 138 9.18 8.68 -25.03
CA TYR A 138 7.83 9.22 -24.91
C TYR A 138 7.80 10.47 -24.05
N ARG A 139 7.21 11.52 -24.59
CA ARG A 139 6.98 12.77 -23.86
C ARG A 139 5.61 12.70 -23.19
N PHE A 140 5.60 12.46 -21.91
CA PHE A 140 4.37 12.41 -21.12
C PHE A 140 3.61 13.74 -21.20
N THR A 141 2.34 13.66 -21.54
CA THR A 141 1.44 14.81 -21.63
C THR A 141 0.93 15.21 -20.23
N ARG A 142 0.30 16.38 -20.13
CA ARG A 142 -0.37 16.78 -18.88
C ARG A 142 -1.51 15.84 -18.49
N ASP A 143 -2.20 15.27 -19.46
CA ASP A 143 -3.30 14.33 -19.21
C ASP A 143 -2.75 12.98 -18.74
N ASP A 144 -1.63 12.48 -19.27
CA ASP A 144 -0.93 11.30 -18.75
C ASP A 144 -0.52 11.51 -17.29
N ILE A 145 0.11 12.64 -16.99
CA ILE A 145 0.56 12.95 -15.62
C ILE A 145 -0.63 12.97 -14.66
N ARG A 146 -1.70 13.70 -15.01
CA ARG A 146 -2.91 13.79 -14.18
C ARG A 146 -3.57 12.44 -13.95
N PHE A 147 -3.66 11.62 -15.00
CA PHE A 147 -4.19 10.27 -14.87
C PHE A 147 -3.39 9.44 -13.87
N VAL A 148 -2.06 9.39 -14.04
CA VAL A 148 -1.19 8.59 -13.17
C VAL A 148 -1.19 9.13 -11.74
N GLU A 149 -1.22 10.45 -11.52
CA GLU A 149 -1.36 11.07 -10.19
C GLU A 149 -2.71 10.72 -9.53
N THR A 150 -3.80 10.74 -10.30
CA THR A 150 -5.12 10.35 -9.77
C THR A 150 -5.11 8.92 -9.25
N ILE A 151 -4.57 7.99 -10.04
CA ILE A 151 -4.49 6.59 -9.64
C ILE A 151 -3.51 6.40 -8.46
N ALA A 152 -2.38 7.11 -8.44
CA ALA A 152 -1.44 7.06 -7.33
C ALA A 152 -2.09 7.48 -6.00
N ASN A 153 -2.87 8.56 -6.01
CA ASN A 153 -3.57 9.04 -4.82
C ASN A 153 -4.71 8.11 -4.38
N LEU A 154 -5.48 7.55 -5.31
CA LEU A 154 -6.48 6.51 -5.01
C LEU A 154 -5.83 5.28 -4.40
N GLY A 155 -4.69 4.85 -4.95
CA GLY A 155 -3.91 3.74 -4.41
C GLY A 155 -3.38 4.00 -2.99
N ALA A 156 -2.99 5.25 -2.69
CA ALA A 156 -2.55 5.64 -1.35
C ALA A 156 -3.68 5.50 -0.31
N VAL A 157 -4.89 5.99 -0.64
CA VAL A 157 -6.08 5.87 0.23
C VAL A 157 -6.47 4.40 0.42
N ALA A 158 -6.48 3.61 -0.64
CA ALA A 158 -6.80 2.20 -0.57
C ALA A 158 -5.80 1.41 0.30
N LEU A 159 -4.51 1.72 0.18
CA LEU A 159 -3.47 1.11 1.00
C LEU A 159 -3.66 1.43 2.49
N GLU A 160 -4.01 2.67 2.83
CA GLU A 160 -4.27 3.06 4.21
C GLU A 160 -5.48 2.33 4.78
N ASN A 161 -6.58 2.29 4.04
CA ASN A 161 -7.78 1.57 4.46
C ASN A 161 -7.50 0.09 4.74
N LEU A 162 -6.71 -0.57 3.89
CA LEU A 162 -6.33 -1.96 4.08
C LEU A 162 -5.42 -2.15 5.31
N ARG A 163 -4.47 -1.24 5.54
CA ARG A 163 -3.62 -1.27 6.75
C ARG A 163 -4.44 -1.11 8.02
N ALA A 164 -5.37 -0.16 8.03
CA ALA A 164 -6.26 0.05 9.15
C ALA A 164 -7.12 -1.19 9.43
N TYR A 165 -7.65 -1.82 8.40
CA TYR A 165 -8.41 -3.06 8.51
C TYR A 165 -7.57 -4.22 9.07
N ASP A 166 -6.34 -4.40 8.58
CA ASP A 166 -5.42 -5.44 9.07
C ASP A 166 -5.08 -5.25 10.56
N ILE A 167 -4.91 -4.02 11.02
CA ILE A 167 -4.68 -3.72 12.45
C ILE A 167 -5.89 -4.13 13.28
N ILE A 168 -7.08 -3.67 12.90
CA ILE A 168 -8.34 -4.00 13.61
C ILE A 168 -8.57 -5.52 13.67
N GLN A 169 -8.31 -6.24 12.57
CA GLN A 169 -8.46 -7.69 12.53
C GLN A 169 -7.48 -8.40 13.48
N LYS A 170 -6.22 -7.98 13.50
CA LYS A 170 -5.22 -8.55 14.41
C LYS A 170 -5.55 -8.30 15.87
N ASP A 171 -6.00 -7.09 16.20
CA ASP A 171 -6.40 -6.74 17.56
C ASP A 171 -7.61 -7.57 18.00
N TYR A 172 -8.61 -7.72 17.11
CA TYR A 172 -9.78 -8.57 17.36
C TYR A 172 -9.42 -10.04 17.57
N GLU A 173 -8.55 -10.61 16.72
CA GLU A 173 -8.10 -11.99 16.85
C GLU A 173 -7.29 -12.24 18.13
N THR A 174 -6.51 -11.24 18.57
CA THR A 174 -5.75 -11.28 19.80
C THR A 174 -6.71 -11.25 20.99
N PHE A 175 -7.62 -10.28 21.03
CA PHE A 175 -8.65 -10.19 22.07
C PHE A 175 -9.50 -11.47 22.17
N ARG A 176 -9.92 -12.02 21.02
CA ARG A 176 -10.69 -13.26 21.00
C ARG A 176 -9.90 -14.44 21.58
N ARG A 177 -8.60 -14.54 21.30
CA ARG A 177 -7.74 -15.61 21.87
C ARG A 177 -7.60 -15.44 23.38
N GLU A 178 -7.37 -14.24 23.87
CA GLU A 178 -7.28 -13.93 25.29
C GLU A 178 -8.59 -14.25 26.02
N MET A 179 -9.73 -13.92 25.45
CA MET A 179 -11.04 -14.25 25.99
C MET A 179 -11.30 -15.77 26.08
N ILE A 180 -10.87 -16.52 25.05
CA ILE A 180 -11.01 -17.99 25.06
C ILE A 180 -10.10 -18.60 26.14
N GLN A 181 -8.88 -18.10 26.27
CA GLN A 181 -7.93 -18.57 27.29
C GLN A 181 -8.45 -18.25 28.70
N TRP A 182 -8.89 -17.04 28.93
CA TRP A 182 -9.47 -16.63 30.22
C TRP A 182 -10.69 -17.47 30.61
N ARG A 183 -11.55 -17.78 29.63
CA ARG A 183 -12.70 -18.69 29.88
C ARG A 183 -12.24 -20.09 30.23
N ALA A 184 -11.24 -20.61 29.58
CA ALA A 184 -10.70 -21.94 29.90
C ALA A 184 -10.08 -21.99 31.32
N GLU A 185 -9.38 -20.92 31.73
CA GLU A 185 -8.83 -20.78 33.08
C GLU A 185 -9.94 -20.74 34.14
N LEU A 186 -11.04 -20.03 33.89
CA LEU A 186 -12.21 -20.02 34.79
C LEU A 186 -12.89 -21.40 34.90
N ASP A 187 -13.04 -22.13 33.77
CA ASP A 187 -13.62 -23.44 33.76
C ASP A 187 -12.74 -24.44 34.57
N ASP A 188 -11.41 -24.28 34.52
CA ASP A 188 -10.47 -25.09 35.32
C ASP A 188 -10.55 -24.75 36.81
N GLU A 189 -10.64 -23.47 37.19
CA GLU A 189 -10.83 -23.03 38.58
C GLU A 189 -12.14 -23.56 39.18
N TRP A 190 -13.23 -23.60 38.39
CA TRP A 190 -14.48 -24.21 38.78
C TRP A 190 -14.38 -25.74 38.96
N MET A 191 -13.64 -26.42 38.13
CA MET A 191 -13.44 -27.86 38.17
C MET A 191 -12.50 -28.30 39.31
N THR A 192 -11.52 -27.48 39.71
CA THR A 192 -10.56 -27.75 40.77
C THR A 192 -11.09 -27.39 42.16
N GLY A 193 -12.24 -26.72 42.27
CA GLY A 193 -12.89 -26.43 43.55
C GLY A 193 -12.22 -25.33 44.38
N ASP A 194 -11.30 -24.56 43.80
CA ASP A 194 -10.55 -23.48 44.47
C ASP A 194 -11.36 -22.16 44.58
N LEU A 195 -12.53 -22.12 43.99
CA LEU A 195 -13.42 -20.98 44.20
C LEU A 195 -14.14 -21.14 45.54
N VAL A 196 -13.88 -20.20 46.42
CA VAL A 196 -14.38 -20.01 47.78
C VAL A 196 -15.75 -20.64 48.00
N LYS A 197 -15.83 -21.61 48.94
CA LYS A 197 -17.12 -22.05 49.52
C LYS A 197 -17.93 -20.82 49.87
N PRO A 198 -19.20 -20.76 49.52
CA PRO A 198 -20.05 -19.68 49.98
C PRO A 198 -19.99 -19.65 51.54
N PRO A 199 -19.95 -18.48 52.16
CA PRO A 199 -19.90 -18.40 53.60
C PRO A 199 -21.03 -19.26 54.17
N GLU A 200 -20.70 -20.14 55.11
CA GLU A 200 -21.68 -20.98 55.85
C GLU A 200 -22.73 -20.00 56.41
N GLU A 201 -23.99 -20.23 56.10
CA GLU A 201 -25.09 -19.46 56.66
C GLU A 201 -25.03 -19.57 58.19
N GLU A 202 -24.42 -18.61 58.86
CA GLU A 202 -24.60 -18.49 60.30
C GLU A 202 -26.10 -18.29 60.55
N GLY A 203 -26.70 -19.32 61.13
CA GLY A 203 -28.13 -19.35 61.43
C GLY A 203 -28.58 -18.10 62.15
N ILE A 204 -29.45 -17.33 61.52
CA ILE A 204 -30.14 -16.23 62.13
C ILE A 204 -30.95 -16.81 63.31
N LYS A 205 -30.43 -16.65 64.55
CA LYS A 205 -31.19 -16.89 65.77
C LYS A 205 -32.30 -15.88 65.86
N ILE A 206 -33.51 -16.29 65.57
CA ILE A 206 -34.72 -15.53 65.83
C ILE A 206 -34.95 -15.54 67.36
N PRO A 207 -34.97 -14.38 68.03
CA PRO A 207 -35.31 -14.37 69.49
C PRO A 207 -36.75 -14.76 69.68
N PRO A 208 -37.11 -15.50 70.82
CA PRO A 208 -38.46 -15.88 71.08
C PRO A 208 -39.31 -14.64 71.41
N GLY A 209 -40.44 -14.57 70.69
CA GLY A 209 -41.40 -13.50 70.88
C GLY A 209 -41.96 -13.47 72.30
N GLY A 210 -42.04 -12.28 72.88
CA GLY A 210 -42.80 -11.97 74.03
C GLY A 210 -44.01 -11.14 73.64
#